data_c093f6796f53d7277b7b9005b8ce811c
#
_entry.id   c093f6796f53d7277b7b9005b8ce811c
#
_cell.length_a   1.000
_cell.length_b   1.000
_cell.length_c   1.000
_cell.angle_alpha   90.00
_cell.angle_beta   90.00
_cell.angle_gamma   90.00
#
_symmetry.space_group_name_H-M   'P 1'
#
loop_
_entity.id
_entity.type
_entity.pdbx_description
1 polymer ?
#
loop_
_entity_poly.entity_id
_entity_poly.type
_entity_poly.pdbx_seq_one_letter_code
_entity_poly.pdbx_strand_id
1 'polypeptide(L)'
;MLENTELINSISHIATLAGQEIMAVYTNAAGITVTNKEDHSPLTEADTRANALICTQLQKLTPDIPILSEETTLTPFAQRQQWQEYWLIDPLDGTKEFIDRNGEFTVNI
;
A
#
# COMPACT_ATOMS: atom_id res chain seq x y z
N MET A 1 22.11 -7.49 -6.21
CA MET A 1 21.31 -6.45 -5.55
C MET A 1 21.16 -5.24 -6.47
N LEU A 2 20.00 -4.64 -6.54
CA LEU A 2 19.77 -3.48 -7.39
C LEU A 2 20.53 -2.25 -6.86
N GLU A 3 21.05 -1.45 -7.78
CA GLU A 3 21.60 -0.14 -7.41
C GLU A 3 20.47 0.78 -6.93
N ASN A 4 20.83 1.79 -6.13
CA ASN A 4 19.83 2.71 -5.56
C ASN A 4 18.97 3.39 -6.61
N THR A 5 19.56 3.81 -7.75
CA THR A 5 18.82 4.46 -8.83
C THR A 5 17.81 3.51 -9.46
N GLU A 6 18.21 2.27 -9.72
CA GLU A 6 17.30 1.24 -10.27
C GLU A 6 16.18 0.93 -9.28
N LEU A 7 16.50 0.84 -7.99
CA LEU A 7 15.54 0.57 -6.95
C LEU A 7 14.50 1.70 -6.86
N ILE A 8 14.95 2.96 -6.86
CA ILE A 8 14.07 4.14 -6.83
C ILE A 8 13.14 4.14 -8.05
N ASN A 9 13.68 3.87 -9.24
CA ASN A 9 12.88 3.82 -10.46
C ASN A 9 11.81 2.73 -10.39
N SER A 10 12.17 1.55 -9.89
CA SER A 10 11.25 0.43 -9.72
C SER A 10 10.15 0.75 -8.71
N ILE A 11 10.50 1.35 -7.58
CA ILE A 11 9.54 1.75 -6.54
C ILE A 11 8.60 2.83 -7.08
N SER A 12 9.12 3.80 -7.82
CA SER A 12 8.29 4.84 -8.43
C SER A 12 7.29 4.26 -9.42
N HIS A 13 7.71 3.24 -10.18
CA HIS A 13 6.81 2.54 -11.10
C HIS A 13 5.71 1.78 -10.34
N ILE A 14 6.08 1.08 -9.27
CA ILE A 14 5.14 0.37 -8.40
C ILE A 14 4.11 1.34 -7.82
N ALA A 15 4.56 2.48 -7.29
CA ALA A 15 3.67 3.51 -6.75
C ALA A 15 2.69 4.03 -7.81
N THR A 16 3.17 4.23 -9.04
CA THR A 16 2.32 4.65 -10.16
C THR A 16 1.25 3.61 -10.48
N LEU A 17 1.61 2.34 -10.53
CA LEU A 17 0.67 1.24 -10.77
C LEU A 17 -0.38 1.17 -9.65
N ALA A 18 0.04 1.30 -8.40
CA ALA A 18 -0.86 1.32 -7.25
C ALA A 18 -1.82 2.51 -7.34
N GLY A 19 -1.31 3.67 -7.73
CA GLY A 19 -2.13 4.87 -7.94
C GLY A 19 -3.19 4.67 -9.02
N GLN A 20 -2.86 3.95 -10.09
CA GLN A 20 -3.82 3.63 -11.15
C GLN A 20 -4.94 2.73 -10.62
N GLU A 21 -4.62 1.73 -9.79
CA GLU A 21 -5.62 0.88 -9.15
C GLU A 21 -6.55 1.69 -8.23
N ILE A 22 -5.99 2.60 -7.45
CA ILE A 22 -6.76 3.48 -6.57
C ILE A 22 -7.70 4.36 -7.38
N MET A 23 -7.20 4.97 -8.44
CA MET A 23 -8.01 5.85 -9.30
C MET A 23 -9.12 5.09 -10.02
N ALA A 24 -8.90 3.84 -10.37
CA ALA A 24 -9.94 2.99 -10.96
C ALA A 24 -11.13 2.83 -10.00
N VAL A 25 -10.87 2.67 -8.71
CA VAL A 25 -11.93 2.62 -7.69
C VAL A 25 -12.53 3.99 -7.45
N TYR A 26 -11.69 5.04 -7.36
CA TYR A 26 -12.12 6.42 -7.08
C TYR A 26 -13.09 6.94 -8.14
N THR A 27 -12.86 6.58 -9.39
CA THR A 27 -13.69 7.03 -10.52
C THR A 27 -14.83 6.08 -10.85
N ASN A 28 -15.03 5.02 -10.07
CA ASN A 28 -16.09 4.04 -10.30
C ASN A 28 -17.48 4.68 -10.06
N ALA A 29 -18.32 4.70 -11.09
CA ALA A 29 -19.66 5.27 -11.03
C ALA A 29 -20.60 4.51 -10.08
N ALA A 30 -20.33 3.24 -9.80
CA ALA A 30 -21.14 2.43 -8.87
C ALA A 30 -20.92 2.79 -7.40
N GLY A 31 -19.93 3.62 -7.09
CA GLY A 31 -19.60 4.03 -5.73
C GLY A 31 -18.51 3.17 -5.09
N ILE A 32 -18.26 3.43 -3.81
CA ILE A 32 -17.18 2.82 -3.05
C ILE A 32 -17.77 1.94 -1.95
N THR A 33 -17.35 0.68 -1.89
CA THR A 33 -17.70 -0.21 -0.79
C THR A 33 -16.72 0.02 0.36
N VAL A 34 -17.25 0.29 1.55
CA VAL A 34 -16.47 0.56 2.75
C VAL A 34 -16.73 -0.51 3.79
N THR A 35 -15.64 -1.05 4.36
CA THR A 35 -15.68 -1.91 5.53
C THR A 35 -14.85 -1.27 6.64
N ASN A 36 -14.95 -1.80 7.86
CA ASN A 36 -14.18 -1.28 8.98
C ASN A 36 -13.12 -2.31 9.40
N LYS A 37 -11.93 -1.82 9.73
CA LYS A 37 -10.87 -2.62 10.36
C LYS A 37 -11.24 -2.89 11.83
N GLU A 38 -10.46 -3.76 12.50
CA GLU A 38 -10.68 -4.09 13.92
C GLU A 38 -10.63 -2.84 14.81
N ASP A 39 -9.81 -1.85 14.48
CA ASP A 39 -9.72 -0.58 15.21
C ASP A 39 -10.78 0.45 14.79
N HIS A 40 -11.77 0.01 14.02
CA HIS A 40 -12.86 0.83 13.48
C HIS A 40 -12.46 1.87 12.43
N SER A 41 -11.20 1.86 11.96
CA SER A 41 -10.83 2.72 10.83
C SER A 41 -11.41 2.16 9.52
N PRO A 42 -11.74 3.04 8.55
CA PRO A 42 -12.36 2.59 7.30
C PRO A 42 -11.37 1.86 6.39
N LEU A 43 -11.89 0.91 5.63
CA LEU A 43 -11.17 0.16 4.62
C LEU A 43 -12.00 0.15 3.34
N THR A 44 -11.38 0.49 2.22
CA THR A 44 -12.02 0.43 0.91
C THR A 44 -11.37 -0.63 0.03
N GLU A 45 -12.05 -0.95 -1.07
CA GLU A 45 -11.48 -1.81 -2.11
C GLU A 45 -10.15 -1.24 -2.64
N ALA A 46 -10.02 0.09 -2.70
CA ALA A 46 -8.80 0.75 -3.13
C ALA A 46 -7.62 0.39 -2.23
N ASP A 47 -7.81 0.42 -0.91
CA ASP A 47 -6.76 0.03 0.06
C ASP A 47 -6.29 -1.40 -0.20
N THR A 48 -7.24 -2.32 -0.35
CA THR A 48 -6.94 -3.75 -0.54
C THR A 48 -6.24 -4.01 -1.87
N ARG A 49 -6.73 -3.40 -2.96
CA ARG A 49 -6.16 -3.59 -4.30
C ARG A 49 -4.76 -3.01 -4.39
N ALA A 50 -4.55 -1.80 -3.86
CA ALA A 50 -3.24 -1.18 -3.84
C ALA A 50 -2.24 -1.99 -3.01
N ASN A 51 -2.65 -2.47 -1.84
CA ASN A 51 -1.81 -3.30 -1.00
C ASN A 51 -1.37 -4.59 -1.70
N ALA A 52 -2.31 -5.30 -2.33
CA ALA A 52 -2.00 -6.54 -3.05
C ALA A 52 -1.00 -6.30 -4.17
N LEU A 53 -1.16 -5.24 -4.94
CA LEU A 53 -0.26 -4.89 -6.03
C LEU A 53 1.14 -4.55 -5.51
N ILE A 54 1.24 -3.68 -4.52
CA ILE A 54 2.52 -3.23 -3.97
C ILE A 54 3.27 -4.42 -3.37
N CYS A 55 2.62 -5.22 -2.54
CA CYS A 55 3.27 -6.37 -1.90
C CYS A 55 3.75 -7.40 -2.92
N THR A 56 2.94 -7.70 -3.94
CA THR A 56 3.32 -8.64 -5.00
C THR A 56 4.54 -8.15 -5.76
N GLN A 57 4.55 -6.87 -6.14
CA GLN A 57 5.65 -6.29 -6.89
C GLN A 57 6.94 -6.18 -6.06
N LEU A 58 6.83 -5.81 -4.79
CA LEU A 58 7.98 -5.74 -3.89
C LEU A 58 8.59 -7.12 -3.64
N GLN A 59 7.77 -8.15 -3.50
CA GLN A 59 8.26 -9.52 -3.32
C GLN A 59 9.03 -10.02 -4.54
N LYS A 60 8.62 -9.62 -5.73
CA LYS A 60 9.34 -9.95 -6.96
C LYS A 60 10.66 -9.18 -7.08
N LEU A 61 10.65 -7.91 -6.67
CA LEU A 61 11.81 -7.03 -6.77
C LEU A 61 12.87 -7.37 -5.73
N THR A 62 12.47 -7.59 -4.49
CA THR A 62 13.35 -7.82 -3.34
C THR A 62 12.79 -8.95 -2.47
N PRO A 63 12.93 -10.22 -2.90
CA PRO A 63 12.29 -11.34 -2.20
C PRO A 63 12.76 -11.53 -0.76
N ASP A 64 13.96 -11.04 -0.43
CA ASP A 64 14.55 -11.22 0.91
C ASP A 64 14.24 -10.06 1.86
N ILE A 65 13.60 -8.99 1.39
CA ILE A 65 13.29 -7.83 2.23
C ILE A 65 11.85 -7.95 2.76
N PRO A 66 11.66 -7.96 4.09
CA PRO A 66 10.32 -8.02 4.67
C PRO A 66 9.48 -6.78 4.36
N ILE A 67 8.15 -6.96 4.37
CA ILE A 67 7.19 -5.89 4.12
C ILE A 67 6.32 -5.70 5.36
N LEU A 68 6.23 -4.46 5.82
CA LEU A 68 5.30 -4.03 6.86
C LEU A 68 4.27 -3.11 6.23
N SER A 69 3.02 -3.58 6.12
CA SER A 69 1.93 -2.83 5.52
C SER A 69 0.83 -2.54 6.53
N GLU A 70 0.25 -1.33 6.41
CA GLU A 70 -0.93 -0.94 7.19
C GLU A 70 -2.13 -1.87 6.94
N GLU A 71 -2.18 -2.54 5.79
CA GLU A 71 -3.33 -3.34 5.37
C GLU A 71 -3.15 -4.84 5.56
N THR A 72 -2.03 -5.29 6.13
CA THR A 72 -1.79 -6.71 6.41
C THR A 72 -1.59 -6.93 7.90
N THR A 73 -1.77 -8.20 8.33
CA THR A 73 -1.49 -8.58 9.71
C THR A 73 -0.02 -8.32 10.01
N LEU A 74 0.24 -7.56 11.07
CA LEU A 74 1.60 -7.21 11.46
C LEU A 74 2.36 -8.43 11.97
N THR A 75 3.59 -8.58 11.53
CA THR A 75 4.53 -9.54 12.10
C THR A 75 4.81 -9.17 13.57
N PRO A 76 4.87 -10.14 14.50
CA PRO A 76 5.15 -9.84 15.90
C PRO A 76 6.44 -9.02 16.08
N PHE A 77 6.43 -8.09 17.02
CA PHE A 77 7.57 -7.20 17.27
C PHE A 77 8.86 -7.97 17.54
N ALA A 78 8.81 -9.09 18.24
CA ALA A 78 9.98 -9.91 18.51
C ALA A 78 10.69 -10.36 17.22
N GLN A 79 9.96 -10.58 16.14
CA GLN A 79 10.54 -10.89 14.84
C GLN A 79 10.98 -9.64 14.11
N ARG A 80 10.17 -8.57 14.13
CA ARG A 80 10.48 -7.33 13.42
C ARG A 80 11.74 -6.66 13.92
N GLN A 81 12.00 -6.70 15.21
CA GLN A 81 13.20 -6.06 15.79
C GLN A 81 14.50 -6.66 15.29
N GLN A 82 14.47 -7.85 14.67
CA GLN A 82 15.66 -8.49 14.09
C GLN A 82 15.91 -8.05 12.66
N TRP A 83 14.95 -7.35 12.04
CA TRP A 83 15.10 -6.87 10.66
C TRP A 83 16.08 -5.70 10.61
N GLN A 84 17.05 -5.77 9.71
CA GLN A 84 17.98 -4.68 9.43
C GLN A 84 17.39 -3.67 8.48
N GLU A 85 16.55 -4.15 7.57
CA GLU A 85 15.82 -3.30 6.61
C GLU A 85 14.47 -3.93 6.32
N TYR A 86 13.50 -3.11 5.94
CA TYR A 86 12.17 -3.56 5.56
C TYR A 86 11.46 -2.46 4.76
N TRP A 87 10.44 -2.87 4.02
CA TRP A 87 9.55 -1.92 3.37
C TRP A 87 8.44 -1.55 4.34
N LEU A 88 8.23 -0.25 4.51
CA LEU A 88 7.07 0.26 5.26
C LEU A 88 6.13 0.89 4.23
N ILE A 89 4.92 0.36 4.11
CA ILE A 89 3.96 0.84 3.12
C ILE A 89 2.64 1.22 3.76
N ASP A 90 2.07 2.33 3.26
CA ASP A 90 0.70 2.71 3.47
C ASP A 90 0.07 2.84 2.09
N PRO A 91 -0.65 1.80 1.62
CA PRO A 91 -1.11 1.74 0.23
C PRO A 91 -2.05 2.87 -0.15
N LEU A 92 -2.83 3.36 0.82
CA LEU A 92 -3.72 4.50 0.65
C LEU A 92 -3.75 5.27 1.96
N ASP A 93 -2.96 6.33 2.02
CA ASP A 93 -2.97 7.28 3.13
C ASP A 93 -4.05 8.32 2.87
N GLY A 94 -4.96 8.50 3.82
CA GLY A 94 -6.10 9.38 3.65
C GLY A 94 -7.36 8.65 3.19
N THR A 95 -7.64 7.47 3.74
CA THR A 95 -8.82 6.67 3.37
C THR A 95 -10.12 7.44 3.61
N LYS A 96 -10.21 8.23 4.68
CA LYS A 96 -11.37 9.08 4.96
C LYS A 96 -11.56 10.13 3.87
N GLU A 97 -10.48 10.77 3.45
CA GLU A 97 -10.47 11.78 2.40
C GLU A 97 -10.84 11.15 1.05
N PHE A 98 -10.40 9.90 0.81
CA PHE A 98 -10.77 9.12 -0.36
C PHE A 98 -12.29 8.89 -0.39
N ILE A 99 -12.86 8.46 0.73
CA ILE A 99 -14.31 8.20 0.87
C ILE A 99 -15.09 9.50 0.68
N ASP A 100 -14.61 10.61 1.25
CA ASP A 100 -15.24 11.93 1.14
C ASP A 100 -15.04 12.58 -0.21
N ARG A 101 -14.23 11.99 -1.08
CA ARG A 101 -13.93 12.44 -2.45
C ARG A 101 -13.35 13.85 -2.53
N ASN A 102 -12.51 14.22 -1.55
CA ASN A 102 -11.85 15.53 -1.57
C ASN A 102 -10.50 15.54 -2.29
N GLY A 103 -10.03 14.39 -2.75
CA GLY A 103 -8.78 14.27 -3.53
C GLY A 103 -7.50 14.31 -2.71
N GLU A 104 -7.58 14.38 -1.40
CA GLU A 104 -6.41 14.50 -0.52
C GLU A 104 -5.96 13.15 0.03
N PHE A 105 -5.43 12.30 -0.84
CA PHE A 105 -4.90 10.98 -0.46
C PHE A 105 -3.63 10.68 -1.27
N THR A 106 -2.80 9.78 -0.75
CA THR A 106 -1.51 9.44 -1.35
C THR A 106 -1.21 7.95 -1.21
N VAL A 107 -0.21 7.48 -1.99
CA VAL A 107 0.44 6.18 -1.85
C VAL A 107 1.81 6.41 -1.23
N ASN A 108 2.15 5.68 -0.17
CA ASN A 108 3.44 5.81 0.50
C ASN A 108 4.15 4.45 0.57
N ILE A 109 5.35 4.43 0.05
CA ILE A 109 6.22 3.25 0.09
C ILE A 109 7.59 3.65 0.64
#